data_39c85b0655b907e7d688cb4395d2a413
#
_entry.id   39c85b0655b907e7d688cb4395d2a413
#
_cell.length_a   1.000
_cell.length_b   1.000
_cell.length_c   1.000
_cell.angle_alpha   90.00
_cell.angle_beta   90.00
_cell.angle_gamma   90.00
#
_symmetry.space_group_name_H-M   'P 1'
#
loop_
_entity.id
_entity.type
_entity.pdbx_description
1 polymer ?
#
loop_
_entity_poly.entity_id
_entity_poly.type
_entity_poly.pdbx_seq_one_letter_code
_entity_poly.pdbx_strand_id
1 'polypeptide(L)'
;MKTEGRSSGRRNLNATVAKMHAVYGKRLKPEDYSALLSCTSVSDAADYLKRNTYFSRWLDGVDTENIHRGNLENILRRSLMENYFRIVGFEKLGGDEFYNYIIIKTEIDEILICCLLYTSPSPRDY
;
A
#
# COMPACT_ATOMS: atom_id res chain seq x y z
N MET A 1 -18.17 40.48 -15.74
CA MET A 1 -16.82 39.83 -15.50
C MET A 1 -16.97 38.79 -14.41
N LYS A 2 -16.90 37.53 -14.78
CA LYS A 2 -17.17 36.41 -13.87
C LYS A 2 -15.86 35.99 -13.21
N THR A 3 -15.78 36.09 -11.88
CA THR A 3 -14.68 35.59 -11.02
C THR A 3 -15.16 34.32 -10.31
N GLU A 4 -15.45 33.25 -11.06
CA GLU A 4 -15.99 32.01 -10.48
C GLU A 4 -15.03 30.81 -10.52
N GLY A 5 -13.72 31.01 -10.70
CA GLY A 5 -12.79 29.88 -10.91
C GLY A 5 -11.94 29.45 -9.70
N ARG A 6 -11.86 30.23 -8.62
CA ARG A 6 -10.84 29.98 -7.56
C ARG A 6 -11.33 29.25 -6.30
N SER A 7 -12.62 29.11 -6.11
CA SER A 7 -13.18 28.55 -4.87
C SER A 7 -13.28 27.02 -4.86
N SER A 8 -13.38 26.38 -6.03
CA SER A 8 -13.56 24.93 -6.13
C SER A 8 -12.26 24.17 -5.82
N GLY A 9 -11.13 24.59 -6.36
CA GLY A 9 -9.83 23.90 -6.14
C GLY A 9 -9.35 23.94 -4.68
N ARG A 10 -9.65 25.02 -3.97
CA ARG A 10 -9.24 25.17 -2.57
C ARG A 10 -10.04 24.27 -1.62
N ARG A 11 -11.30 24.04 -1.90
CA ARG A 11 -12.17 23.13 -1.13
C ARG A 11 -11.77 21.67 -1.32
N ASN A 12 -11.42 21.30 -2.53
CA ASN A 12 -10.99 19.95 -2.86
C ASN A 12 -9.65 19.62 -2.21
N LEU A 13 -8.69 20.54 -2.23
CA LEU A 13 -7.38 20.37 -1.58
C LEU A 13 -7.52 20.10 -0.07
N ASN A 14 -8.39 20.84 0.62
CA ASN A 14 -8.64 20.62 2.04
C ASN A 14 -9.25 19.23 2.34
N ALA A 15 -10.15 18.76 1.48
CA ALA A 15 -10.76 17.44 1.61
C ALA A 15 -9.73 16.33 1.39
N THR A 16 -8.83 16.47 0.42
CA THR A 16 -7.73 15.53 0.17
C THR A 16 -6.74 15.52 1.32
N VAL A 17 -6.34 16.68 1.82
CA VAL A 17 -5.46 16.78 2.99
C VAL A 17 -6.08 16.11 4.21
N ALA A 18 -7.36 16.33 4.47
CA ALA A 18 -8.08 15.67 5.56
C ALA A 18 -8.10 14.14 5.40
N LYS A 19 -8.28 13.65 4.16
CA LYS A 19 -8.24 12.23 3.85
C LYS A 19 -6.84 11.63 4.03
N MET A 20 -5.81 12.34 3.59
CA MET A 20 -4.42 11.94 3.81
C MET A 20 -4.09 11.86 5.31
N HIS A 21 -4.52 12.84 6.11
CA HIS A 21 -4.36 12.80 7.56
C HIS A 21 -5.10 11.61 8.20
N ALA A 22 -6.29 11.28 7.72
CA ALA A 22 -7.03 10.11 8.21
C ALA A 22 -6.31 8.79 7.90
N VAL A 23 -5.71 8.66 6.71
CA VAL A 23 -4.89 7.49 6.35
C VAL A 23 -3.60 7.46 7.17
N TYR A 24 -2.92 8.60 7.31
CA TYR A 24 -1.71 8.73 8.11
C TYR A 24 -1.94 8.39 9.59
N GLY A 25 -3.09 8.75 10.13
CA GLY A 25 -3.48 8.41 11.50
C GLY A 25 -3.63 6.91 11.77
N LYS A 26 -3.81 6.12 10.70
CA LYS A 26 -3.92 4.65 10.79
C LYS A 26 -2.59 3.91 10.57
N ARG A 27 -1.49 4.63 10.46
CA ARG A 27 -0.16 4.03 10.31
C ARG A 27 0.23 3.21 11.53
N LEU A 28 1.18 2.30 11.34
CA LEU A 28 1.81 1.59 12.44
C LEU A 28 2.47 2.58 13.42
N LYS A 29 2.29 2.33 14.70
CA LYS A 29 2.87 3.10 15.79
C LYS A 29 4.19 2.47 16.24
N PRO A 30 5.02 3.18 17.01
CA PRO A 30 6.26 2.62 17.56
C PRO A 30 6.05 1.31 18.33
N GLU A 31 4.92 1.20 19.04
CA GLU A 31 4.54 0.00 19.80
C GLU A 31 4.28 -1.19 18.86
N ASP A 32 3.66 -0.95 17.69
CA ASP A 32 3.41 -1.99 16.70
C ASP A 32 4.73 -2.51 16.10
N TYR A 33 5.69 -1.61 15.83
CA TYR A 33 7.01 -2.03 15.35
C TYR A 33 7.76 -2.85 16.40
N SER A 34 7.69 -2.47 17.66
CA SER A 34 8.32 -3.23 18.75
C SER A 34 7.71 -4.63 18.88
N ALA A 35 6.39 -4.73 18.75
CA ALA A 35 5.69 -6.01 18.78
C ALA A 35 6.07 -6.88 17.56
N LEU A 36 6.12 -6.30 16.36
CA LEU A 36 6.54 -7.01 15.14
C LEU A 36 7.98 -7.51 15.21
N LEU A 37 8.89 -6.73 15.82
CA LEU A 37 10.28 -7.16 16.04
C LEU A 37 10.39 -8.32 17.05
N SER A 38 9.43 -8.50 17.94
CA SER A 38 9.37 -9.61 18.87
C SER A 38 8.76 -10.89 18.28
N CYS A 39 8.13 -10.81 17.10
CA CYS A 39 7.58 -11.97 16.41
C CYS A 39 8.70 -12.93 15.99
N THR A 40 8.48 -14.22 16.18
CA THR A 40 9.47 -15.25 15.86
C THR A 40 9.26 -15.86 14.48
N SER A 41 8.06 -15.69 13.91
CA SER A 41 7.69 -16.23 12.61
C SER A 41 6.91 -15.20 11.75
N VAL A 42 6.83 -15.48 10.45
CA VAL A 42 5.99 -14.69 9.52
C VAL A 42 4.52 -14.82 9.88
N SER A 43 4.09 -15.99 10.35
CA SER A 43 2.75 -16.26 10.82
C SER A 43 2.38 -15.36 12.01
N ASP A 44 3.26 -15.27 13.01
CA ASP A 44 3.05 -14.41 14.18
C ASP A 44 2.91 -12.94 13.77
N ALA A 45 3.76 -12.49 12.86
CA ALA A 45 3.72 -11.12 12.33
C ALA A 45 2.41 -10.86 11.55
N ALA A 46 1.97 -11.80 10.74
CA ALA A 46 0.71 -11.71 10.00
C ALA A 46 -0.50 -11.66 10.94
N ASP A 47 -0.50 -12.50 11.97
CA ASP A 47 -1.54 -12.53 13.01
C ASP A 47 -1.59 -11.22 13.80
N TYR A 48 -0.43 -10.69 14.17
CA TYR A 48 -0.36 -9.39 14.84
C TYR A 48 -0.96 -8.28 13.98
N LEU A 49 -0.55 -8.21 12.69
CA LEU A 49 -1.06 -7.21 11.74
C LEU A 49 -2.57 -7.33 11.54
N LYS A 50 -3.09 -8.57 11.50
CA LYS A 50 -4.51 -8.85 11.32
C LYS A 50 -5.35 -8.41 12.53
N ARG A 51 -4.85 -8.63 13.75
CA ARG A 51 -5.63 -8.38 14.98
C ARG A 51 -5.52 -6.95 15.50
N ASN A 52 -4.36 -6.33 15.35
CA ASN A 52 -4.04 -5.10 16.10
C ASN A 52 -3.86 -3.87 15.21
N THR A 53 -3.87 -4.02 13.89
CA THR A 53 -3.55 -2.92 12.98
C THR A 53 -4.61 -2.68 11.92
N TYR A 54 -4.46 -1.59 11.21
CA TYR A 54 -5.31 -1.24 10.08
C TYR A 54 -5.27 -2.27 8.93
N PHE A 55 -4.24 -3.12 8.89
CA PHE A 55 -4.10 -4.15 7.86
C PHE A 55 -5.10 -5.31 8.02
N SER A 56 -5.84 -5.39 9.11
CA SER A 56 -6.92 -6.37 9.32
C SER A 56 -7.82 -6.51 8.11
N ARG A 57 -8.17 -5.41 7.46
CA ARG A 57 -9.04 -5.37 6.29
C ARG A 57 -8.51 -6.20 5.09
N TRP A 58 -7.20 -6.21 4.86
CA TRP A 58 -6.58 -6.94 3.76
C TRP A 58 -6.16 -8.36 4.13
N LEU A 59 -6.05 -8.62 5.42
CA LEU A 59 -5.73 -9.94 5.95
C LEU A 59 -6.99 -10.72 6.37
N ASP A 60 -8.16 -10.11 6.23
CA ASP A 60 -9.42 -10.81 6.47
C ASP A 60 -9.62 -11.94 5.44
N GLY A 61 -9.99 -13.13 5.93
CA GLY A 61 -10.10 -14.33 5.11
C GLY A 61 -8.76 -14.97 4.66
N VAL A 62 -7.61 -14.37 5.02
CA VAL A 62 -6.29 -14.97 4.74
C VAL A 62 -5.92 -15.95 5.85
N ASP A 63 -5.44 -17.14 5.46
CA ASP A 63 -4.84 -18.10 6.38
C ASP A 63 -3.46 -17.60 6.81
N THR A 64 -3.38 -17.09 8.03
CA THR A 64 -2.15 -16.53 8.59
C THR A 64 -1.21 -17.61 9.12
N GLU A 65 -1.69 -18.83 9.40
CA GLU A 65 -0.87 -19.91 9.93
C GLU A 65 0.14 -20.43 8.90
N ASN A 66 -0.27 -20.49 7.63
CA ASN A 66 0.54 -21.01 6.53
C ASN A 66 1.03 -19.92 5.57
N ILE A 67 1.00 -18.66 5.96
CA ILE A 67 1.37 -17.56 5.08
C ILE A 67 2.90 -17.51 4.86
N HIS A 68 3.31 -17.45 3.60
CA HIS A 68 4.69 -17.19 3.23
C HIS A 68 4.99 -15.69 3.24
N ARG A 69 6.24 -15.35 3.53
CA ARG A 69 6.73 -13.97 3.55
C ARG A 69 6.34 -13.19 2.28
N GLY A 70 6.55 -13.78 1.10
CA GLY A 70 6.22 -13.12 -0.16
C GLY A 70 4.73 -12.81 -0.31
N ASN A 71 3.85 -13.67 0.19
CA ASN A 71 2.41 -13.42 0.18
C ASN A 71 2.03 -12.27 1.12
N LEU A 72 2.60 -12.25 2.31
CA LEU A 72 2.38 -11.14 3.25
C LEU A 72 2.87 -9.81 2.67
N GLU A 73 4.07 -9.77 2.11
CA GLU A 73 4.64 -8.58 1.46
C GLU A 73 3.75 -8.09 0.30
N ASN A 74 3.20 -9.00 -0.51
CA ASN A 74 2.29 -8.66 -1.61
C ASN A 74 0.97 -8.05 -1.09
N ILE A 75 0.40 -8.61 -0.01
CA ILE A 75 -0.81 -8.07 0.60
C ILE A 75 -0.55 -6.65 1.12
N LEU A 76 0.56 -6.42 1.80
CA LEU A 76 0.93 -5.10 2.32
C LEU A 76 1.17 -4.09 1.18
N ARG A 77 1.86 -4.50 0.12
CA ARG A 77 2.10 -3.67 -1.07
C ARG A 77 0.77 -3.31 -1.76
N ARG A 78 -0.12 -4.28 -1.92
CA ARG A 78 -1.46 -4.05 -2.48
C ARG A 78 -2.27 -3.07 -1.64
N SER A 79 -2.20 -3.17 -0.31
CA SER A 79 -2.89 -2.23 0.59
C SER A 79 -2.41 -0.78 0.41
N LEU A 80 -1.10 -0.60 0.18
CA LEU A 80 -0.51 0.71 -0.11
C LEU A 80 -1.05 1.28 -1.42
N MET A 81 -1.08 0.46 -2.48
CA MET A 81 -1.57 0.87 -3.79
C MET A 81 -3.07 1.20 -3.77
N GLU A 82 -3.89 0.41 -3.09
CA GLU A 82 -5.32 0.71 -2.94
C GLU A 82 -5.57 2.04 -2.22
N ASN A 83 -4.81 2.33 -1.17
CA ASN A 83 -4.89 3.61 -0.49
C ASN A 83 -4.45 4.77 -1.39
N TYR A 84 -3.39 4.58 -2.16
CA TYR A 84 -2.90 5.56 -3.12
C TYR A 84 -3.97 5.87 -4.19
N PHE A 85 -4.51 4.86 -4.86
CA PHE A 85 -5.57 5.03 -5.86
C PHE A 85 -6.83 5.70 -5.29
N ARG A 86 -7.17 5.40 -4.04
CA ARG A 86 -8.29 6.03 -3.35
C ARG A 86 -8.07 7.53 -3.12
N ILE A 87 -6.85 7.96 -2.84
CA ILE A 87 -6.51 9.37 -2.65
C ILE A 87 -6.50 10.07 -4.02
N VAL A 88 -5.82 9.52 -5.00
CA VAL A 88 -5.69 10.08 -6.35
C VAL A 88 -7.07 10.19 -7.04
N GLY A 89 -7.89 9.14 -6.93
CA GLY A 89 -9.23 9.11 -7.51
C GLY A 89 -10.21 10.09 -6.87
N PHE A 90 -9.99 10.45 -5.61
CA PHE A 90 -10.88 11.38 -4.89
C PHE A 90 -10.87 12.80 -5.49
N GLU A 91 -9.74 13.28 -5.96
CA GLU A 91 -9.61 14.63 -6.56
C GLU A 91 -9.48 14.63 -8.08
N LYS A 92 -9.63 13.50 -8.75
CA LYS A 92 -9.31 13.37 -10.18
C LYS A 92 -7.88 13.84 -10.52
N LEU A 93 -6.95 13.63 -9.59
CA LEU A 93 -5.54 13.97 -9.74
C LEU A 93 -4.83 13.11 -10.81
N GLY A 94 -5.51 12.12 -11.37
CA GLY A 94 -4.95 11.20 -12.38
C GLY A 94 -4.50 11.83 -13.70
N GLY A 95 -4.71 13.14 -13.88
CA GLY A 95 -4.15 13.89 -15.02
C GLY A 95 -2.83 14.59 -14.72
N ASP A 96 -2.34 14.53 -13.50
CA ASP A 96 -1.09 15.16 -13.12
C ASP A 96 0.06 14.14 -13.22
N GLU A 97 1.11 14.48 -13.94
CA GLU A 97 2.29 13.61 -14.18
C GLU A 97 2.93 13.11 -12.89
N PHE A 98 2.90 13.93 -11.84
CA PHE A 98 3.44 13.55 -10.53
C PHE A 98 2.75 12.31 -9.95
N TYR A 99 1.43 12.23 -10.05
CA TYR A 99 0.68 11.07 -9.53
C TYR A 99 0.83 9.83 -10.41
N ASN A 100 1.01 10.01 -11.71
CA ASN A 100 1.27 8.91 -12.63
C ASN A 100 2.64 8.26 -12.39
N TYR A 101 3.61 9.00 -11.87
CA TYR A 101 4.95 8.46 -11.59
C TYR A 101 4.92 7.22 -10.70
N ILE A 102 4.13 7.23 -9.63
CA ILE A 102 4.04 6.08 -8.71
C ILE A 102 3.40 4.87 -9.40
N ILE A 103 2.41 5.09 -10.25
CA ILE A 103 1.77 4.03 -11.02
C ILE A 103 2.79 3.40 -11.98
N ILE A 104 3.46 4.20 -12.78
CA ILE A 104 4.48 3.75 -13.73
C ILE A 104 5.62 3.03 -13.02
N LYS A 105 6.09 3.57 -11.89
CA LYS A 105 7.13 2.92 -11.09
C LYS A 105 6.70 1.53 -10.63
N THR A 106 5.48 1.38 -10.15
CA THR A 106 4.95 0.09 -9.69
C THR A 106 4.84 -0.91 -10.85
N GLU A 107 4.36 -0.47 -12.00
CA GLU A 107 4.29 -1.31 -13.21
C GLU A 107 5.68 -1.78 -13.65
N ILE A 108 6.67 -0.89 -13.62
CA ILE A 108 8.08 -1.24 -13.93
C ILE A 108 8.61 -2.26 -12.92
N ASP A 109 8.39 -2.06 -11.63
CA ASP A 109 8.83 -2.99 -10.58
C ASP A 109 8.20 -4.38 -10.78
N GLU A 110 6.92 -4.47 -11.14
CA GLU A 110 6.24 -5.73 -11.44
C GLU A 110 6.82 -6.42 -12.68
N ILE A 111 7.08 -5.68 -13.75
CA ILE A 111 7.73 -6.21 -14.97
C ILE A 111 9.12 -6.74 -14.64
N LEU A 112 9.92 -6.00 -13.87
CA LEU A 112 11.26 -6.44 -13.46
C LEU A 112 11.20 -7.73 -12.63
N ILE A 113 10.26 -7.85 -11.70
CA ILE A 113 10.06 -9.07 -10.91
C ILE A 113 9.71 -10.24 -11.83
N CYS A 114 8.79 -10.06 -12.79
CA CYS A 114 8.47 -11.08 -13.77
C CYS A 114 9.69 -11.50 -14.59
N CYS A 115 10.47 -10.54 -15.09
CA CYS A 115 11.69 -10.82 -15.86
C CYS A 115 12.71 -11.59 -15.02
N LEU A 116 12.93 -11.22 -13.76
CA LEU A 116 13.85 -11.91 -12.86
C LEU A 116 13.41 -13.34 -12.55
N LEU A 117 12.12 -13.58 -12.40
CA LEU A 117 11.57 -14.93 -12.21
C LEU A 117 11.79 -15.83 -13.42
N TYR A 118 11.71 -15.27 -14.65
CA TYR A 118 11.95 -16.02 -15.89
C TYR A 118 13.42 -16.23 -16.18
N THR A 119 14.31 -15.36 -15.72
CA THR A 119 15.77 -15.42 -15.97
C THR A 119 16.55 -16.08 -14.84
N SER A 120 15.91 -16.35 -13.70
CA SER A 120 16.53 -17.07 -12.60
C SER A 120 16.79 -18.53 -12.99
N PRO A 121 18.02 -19.04 -12.94
CA PRO A 121 18.31 -20.43 -13.23
C PRO A 121 17.52 -21.33 -12.27
N SER A 122 16.90 -22.37 -12.82
CA SER A 122 16.17 -23.34 -12.03
C SER A 122 17.11 -23.99 -11.01
N PRO A 123 16.65 -24.25 -9.77
CA PRO A 123 17.47 -24.97 -8.76
C PRO A 123 17.92 -26.36 -9.19
N ARG A 124 17.50 -26.84 -10.37
CA ARG A 124 17.88 -28.14 -10.94
C ARG A 124 19.16 -28.11 -11.78
N ASP A 125 19.74 -26.92 -12.00
CA ASP A 125 20.94 -26.75 -12.84
C ASP A 125 22.25 -26.68 -12.04
N TYR A 126 22.20 -27.10 -10.76
CA TYR A 126 23.35 -27.26 -9.88
C TYR A 126 23.50 -28.70 -9.41
#